data_43a3ee8b454e1a9e9b5b601c279e24e0
#
_entry.id   43a3ee8b454e1a9e9b5b601c279e24e0
#
_cell.length_a   1.000
_cell.length_b   1.000
_cell.length_c   1.000
_cell.angle_alpha   90.00
_cell.angle_beta   90.00
_cell.angle_gamma   90.00
#
_symmetry.space_group_name_H-M   'P 1'
#
loop_
_entity.id
_entity.type
_entity.pdbx_description
1 polymer ?
#
loop_
_entity_poly.entity_id
_entity_poly.type
_entity_poly.pdbx_seq_one_letter_code
_entity_poly.pdbx_strand_id
1 'polypeptide(L)'
;MKKHLRFYCILLTCMLCSISAKAEFDYRVRYQIGNFYYYLDFSSMEAIIADNNSYSGSLVIPEKLYSGYGTFTITGIYAFAFDDCDGLTSVTIPNSVTSIGYMAFRYCI
;
A
#
# COMPACT_ATOMS: atom_id res chain seq x y z
N MET A 1 23.59 -15.17 -5.45
CA MET A 1 24.52 -14.38 -6.22
C MET A 1 23.99 -13.02 -6.48
N LYS A 2 22.94 -12.92 -7.25
CA LYS A 2 22.40 -11.63 -7.61
C LYS A 2 21.95 -10.82 -6.41
N LYS A 3 21.43 -11.48 -5.41
CA LYS A 3 20.98 -10.79 -4.21
C LYS A 3 22.13 -10.16 -3.46
N HIS A 4 23.22 -10.88 -3.37
CA HIS A 4 24.39 -10.35 -2.69
C HIS A 4 24.93 -9.16 -3.44
N LEU A 5 24.98 -9.26 -4.75
CA LEU A 5 25.50 -8.19 -5.56
C LEU A 5 24.65 -6.95 -5.42
N ARG A 6 23.35 -7.12 -5.43
CA ARG A 6 22.45 -6.00 -5.29
C ARG A 6 22.57 -5.35 -3.92
N PHE A 7 22.64 -6.18 -2.91
CA PHE A 7 22.80 -5.68 -1.57
C PHE A 7 24.11 -4.91 -1.43
N TYR A 8 25.13 -5.43 -2.06
CA TYR A 8 26.42 -4.81 -2.04
C TYR A 8 26.41 -3.46 -2.74
N CYS A 9 25.71 -3.38 -3.82
CA CYS A 9 25.56 -2.12 -4.53
C CYS A 9 24.92 -1.06 -3.65
N ILE A 10 23.93 -1.46 -2.91
CA ILE A 10 23.26 -0.53 -2.02
C ILE A 10 24.22 0.02 -1.01
N LEU A 11 25.07 -0.82 -0.47
CA LEU A 11 26.07 -0.38 0.47
C LEU A 11 27.04 0.59 -0.16
N LEU A 12 27.51 0.26 -1.35
CA LEU A 12 28.47 1.10 -2.04
C LEU A 12 27.89 2.45 -2.41
N THR A 13 26.65 2.45 -2.83
CA THR A 13 26.04 3.68 -3.30
C THR A 13 25.26 4.40 -2.22
N CYS A 14 25.30 3.90 -1.04
CA CYS A 14 24.55 4.48 0.05
C CYS A 14 24.82 5.97 0.21
N MET A 15 26.05 6.36 0.03
CA MET A 15 26.42 7.76 0.18
C MET A 15 25.95 8.60 -1.00
N LEU A 16 25.83 7.97 -2.14
CA LEU A 16 25.43 8.68 -3.35
C LEU A 16 23.93 8.64 -3.56
N CYS A 17 23.32 7.53 -3.20
CA CYS A 17 21.92 7.29 -3.49
C CYS A 17 21.07 7.24 -2.26
N SER A 18 21.53 7.82 -1.18
CA SER A 18 20.79 7.79 0.07
C SER A 18 19.42 8.43 -0.06
N ILE A 19 19.26 9.23 -1.07
CA ILE A 19 18.04 9.98 -1.27
C ILE A 19 17.01 9.25 -2.08
N SER A 20 17.40 8.19 -2.76
CA SER A 20 16.52 7.61 -3.75
C SER A 20 15.86 6.34 -3.27
N ALA A 21 15.65 6.21 -1.99
CA ALA A 21 14.91 5.07 -1.46
C ALA A 21 13.46 5.23 -1.87
N LYS A 22 13.10 4.67 -3.00
CA LYS A 22 11.72 4.67 -3.47
C LYS A 22 11.03 3.44 -2.94
N ALA A 23 9.75 3.59 -2.65
CA ALA A 23 8.92 2.45 -2.29
C ALA A 23 8.86 1.48 -3.46
N GLU A 24 9.06 0.22 -3.17
CA GLU A 24 8.98 -0.84 -4.17
C GLU A 24 8.01 -1.89 -3.70
N PHE A 25 6.84 -1.93 -4.31
CA PHE A 25 5.81 -2.87 -3.96
C PHE A 25 5.84 -4.06 -4.89
N ASP A 26 5.72 -5.25 -4.32
CA ASP A 26 5.59 -6.44 -5.12
C ASP A 26 4.10 -6.72 -5.31
N TYR A 27 3.58 -6.32 -6.45
CA TYR A 27 2.15 -6.44 -6.72
C TYR A 27 1.71 -7.87 -7.03
N ARG A 28 2.62 -8.83 -6.91
CA ARG A 28 2.27 -10.24 -7.04
C ARG A 28 1.84 -10.85 -5.72
N VAL A 29 2.08 -10.15 -4.62
CA VAL A 29 1.82 -10.69 -3.30
C VAL A 29 0.92 -9.73 -2.53
N ARG A 30 -0.27 -10.21 -2.18
CA ARG A 30 -1.18 -9.48 -1.34
C ARG A 30 -1.13 -10.04 0.07
N TYR A 31 -1.19 -9.16 1.04
CA TYR A 31 -1.16 -9.55 2.44
C TYR A 31 -2.51 -9.22 3.06
N GLN A 32 -3.12 -10.20 3.68
CA GLN A 32 -4.36 -9.95 4.40
C GLN A 32 -4.01 -9.60 5.84
N ILE A 33 -4.40 -8.39 6.24
CA ILE A 33 -4.19 -7.91 7.58
C ILE A 33 -5.56 -7.43 8.08
N GLY A 34 -6.11 -8.12 9.08
CA GLY A 34 -7.48 -7.88 9.46
C GLY A 34 -8.42 -8.27 8.33
N ASN A 35 -9.30 -7.36 7.98
CA ASN A 35 -10.31 -7.61 6.93
C ASN A 35 -9.91 -7.08 5.57
N PHE A 36 -8.72 -6.53 5.43
CA PHE A 36 -8.30 -5.90 4.18
C PHE A 36 -7.06 -6.55 3.60
N TYR A 37 -6.88 -6.35 2.31
CA TYR A 37 -5.71 -6.80 1.59
C TYR A 37 -4.83 -5.61 1.25
N TYR A 38 -3.52 -5.81 1.32
CA TYR A 38 -2.54 -4.74 1.10
C TYR A 38 -1.38 -5.25 0.27
N TYR A 39 -0.74 -4.33 -0.42
CA TYR A 39 0.62 -4.54 -0.93
C TYR A 39 1.56 -3.85 0.04
N LEU A 40 2.64 -4.51 0.41
CA LEU A 40 3.57 -4.00 1.41
C LEU A 40 4.96 -3.81 0.81
N ASP A 41 5.60 -2.72 1.20
CA ASP A 41 7.01 -2.51 0.92
C ASP A 41 7.76 -2.53 2.24
N PHE A 42 8.54 -3.58 2.42
CA PHE A 42 9.26 -3.78 3.67
C PHE A 42 10.50 -2.90 3.79
N SER A 43 10.96 -2.32 2.69
CA SER A 43 12.13 -1.45 2.76
C SER A 43 11.76 -0.05 3.21
N SER A 44 10.63 0.46 2.78
CA SER A 44 10.17 1.79 3.18
C SER A 44 9.12 1.73 4.28
N MET A 45 8.63 0.54 4.60
CA MET A 45 7.54 0.33 5.56
C MET A 45 6.30 1.10 5.16
N GLU A 46 5.93 0.95 3.90
CA GLU A 46 4.72 1.56 3.35
C GLU A 46 3.75 0.48 2.88
N ALA A 47 2.47 0.83 2.88
CA ALA A 47 1.42 -0.07 2.46
C ALA A 47 0.49 0.63 1.49
N ILE A 48 0.02 -0.12 0.51
CA ILE A 48 -1.00 0.33 -0.44
C ILE A 48 -2.19 -0.62 -0.29
N ILE A 49 -3.38 -0.04 -0.20
CA ILE A 49 -4.59 -0.85 -0.08
C ILE A 49 -4.84 -1.54 -1.42
N ALA A 50 -4.94 -2.86 -1.37
CA ALA A 50 -5.22 -3.68 -2.55
C ALA A 50 -6.73 -3.80 -2.76
N ASP A 51 -7.15 -4.74 -3.61
CA ASP A 51 -8.55 -4.85 -3.94
C ASP A 51 -9.38 -5.43 -2.77
N ASN A 52 -10.47 -4.74 -2.49
CA ASN A 52 -11.41 -5.06 -1.41
C ASN A 52 -12.82 -4.81 -1.91
N ASN A 53 -13.23 -5.59 -2.88
CA ASN A 53 -14.42 -5.29 -3.69
C ASN A 53 -15.76 -5.44 -3.01
N SER A 54 -15.85 -6.00 -1.84
CA SER A 54 -17.15 -6.23 -1.22
C SER A 54 -17.35 -5.43 0.05
N TYR A 55 -16.59 -4.38 0.23
CA TYR A 55 -16.71 -3.57 1.43
C TYR A 55 -18.00 -2.76 1.39
N SER A 56 -18.67 -2.66 2.54
CA SER A 56 -19.87 -1.84 2.67
C SER A 56 -19.79 -1.02 3.95
N GLY A 57 -20.55 0.07 3.96
CA GLY A 57 -20.58 0.96 5.11
C GLY A 57 -19.58 2.08 5.00
N SER A 58 -19.25 2.65 6.13
CA SER A 58 -18.32 3.77 6.22
C SER A 58 -16.89 3.23 6.30
N LEU A 59 -16.02 3.78 5.47
CA LEU A 59 -14.63 3.38 5.42
C LEU A 59 -13.75 4.48 5.96
N VAL A 60 -12.98 4.17 7.00
CA VAL A 60 -11.98 5.08 7.53
C VAL A 60 -10.63 4.44 7.32
N ILE A 61 -9.81 5.06 6.47
CA ILE A 61 -8.48 4.56 6.19
C ILE A 61 -7.53 5.18 7.21
N PRO A 62 -6.85 4.37 8.04
CA PRO A 62 -5.94 4.92 9.02
C PRO A 62 -4.61 5.32 8.38
N GLU A 63 -3.87 6.16 9.07
CA GLU A 63 -2.54 6.53 8.61
C GLU A 63 -1.57 5.36 8.80
N LYS A 64 -1.72 4.63 9.88
CA LYS A 64 -0.80 3.54 10.23
C LYS A 64 -1.50 2.20 10.17
N LEU A 65 -0.79 1.22 9.67
CA LEU A 65 -1.23 -0.16 9.62
C LEU A 65 -0.35 -0.97 10.56
N TYR A 66 -0.95 -1.52 11.61
CA TYR A 66 -0.23 -2.34 12.57
C TYR A 66 -0.46 -3.81 12.24
N SER A 67 0.61 -4.57 12.15
CA SER A 67 0.52 -5.96 11.72
C SER A 67 1.61 -6.79 12.38
N GLY A 68 1.51 -8.11 12.22
CA GLY A 68 2.57 -9.00 12.64
C GLY A 68 3.86 -8.82 11.86
N TYR A 69 3.79 -8.12 10.72
CA TYR A 69 4.98 -7.85 9.89
C TYR A 69 5.63 -6.52 10.27
N GLY A 70 5.04 -5.76 11.18
CA GLY A 70 5.53 -4.45 11.57
C GLY A 70 4.48 -3.37 11.36
N THR A 71 4.90 -2.12 11.52
CA THR A 71 4.02 -0.97 11.35
C THR A 71 4.33 -0.30 10.03
N PHE A 72 3.31 -0.13 9.22
CA PHE A 72 3.43 0.48 7.90
C PHE A 72 2.65 1.77 7.84
N THR A 73 3.09 2.70 7.02
CA THR A 73 2.32 3.90 6.71
C THR A 73 1.52 3.65 5.44
N ILE A 74 0.21 3.91 5.49
CA ILE A 74 -0.63 3.71 4.30
C ILE A 74 -0.46 4.93 3.41
N THR A 75 0.08 4.71 2.21
CA THR A 75 0.44 5.80 1.30
C THR A 75 -0.34 5.78 0.00
N GLY A 76 -1.15 4.77 -0.24
CA GLY A 76 -1.88 4.72 -1.50
C GLY A 76 -3.03 3.76 -1.48
N ILE A 77 -3.87 3.91 -2.50
CA ILE A 77 -4.98 3.01 -2.77
C ILE A 77 -4.78 2.53 -4.21
N TYR A 78 -4.74 1.21 -4.38
CA TYR A 78 -4.43 0.62 -5.67
C TYR A 78 -5.61 0.76 -6.64
N ALA A 79 -5.33 0.59 -7.92
CA ALA A 79 -6.36 0.62 -8.96
C ALA A 79 -7.45 -0.41 -8.65
N PHE A 80 -8.70 -0.01 -8.81
CA PHE A 80 -9.87 -0.86 -8.60
C PHE A 80 -9.99 -1.40 -7.16
N ALA A 81 -9.34 -0.79 -6.20
CA ALA A 81 -9.29 -1.32 -4.84
C ALA A 81 -10.68 -1.52 -4.24
N PHE A 82 -11.58 -0.58 -4.47
CA PHE A 82 -12.95 -0.66 -3.98
C PHE A 82 -13.94 -0.61 -5.13
N ASP A 83 -13.57 -1.24 -6.23
CA ASP A 83 -14.43 -1.29 -7.40
C ASP A 83 -15.71 -2.05 -7.06
N ASP A 84 -16.84 -1.49 -7.48
CA ASP A 84 -18.14 -2.11 -7.32
C ASP A 84 -18.54 -2.30 -5.85
N CYS A 85 -18.05 -1.45 -4.97
CA CYS A 85 -18.48 -1.44 -3.57
C CYS A 85 -19.71 -0.55 -3.44
N ASP A 86 -20.82 -1.03 -3.95
CA ASP A 86 -22.06 -0.24 -3.98
C ASP A 86 -22.65 0.00 -2.59
N GLY A 87 -22.22 -0.76 -1.60
CA GLY A 87 -22.63 -0.52 -0.22
C GLY A 87 -21.78 0.49 0.51
N LEU A 88 -20.76 1.03 -0.13
CA LEU A 88 -19.88 2.00 0.51
C LEU A 88 -20.59 3.36 0.63
N THR A 89 -20.66 3.88 1.85
CA THR A 89 -21.42 5.12 2.10
C THR A 89 -20.55 6.35 2.27
N SER A 90 -19.33 6.18 2.76
CA SER A 90 -18.39 7.29 2.92
C SER A 90 -16.98 6.77 3.03
N VAL A 91 -16.02 7.63 2.69
CA VAL A 91 -14.61 7.29 2.78
C VAL A 91 -13.86 8.44 3.42
N THR A 92 -13.07 8.14 4.44
CA THR A 92 -12.16 9.11 5.05
C THR A 92 -10.74 8.68 4.73
N ILE A 93 -10.01 9.57 4.08
CA ILE A 93 -8.66 9.28 3.60
C ILE A 93 -7.67 10.15 4.36
N PRO A 94 -6.64 9.56 4.98
CA PRO A 94 -5.68 10.33 5.76
C PRO A 94 -4.69 11.08 4.86
N ASN A 95 -3.98 12.03 5.45
CA ASN A 95 -3.00 12.81 4.70
C ASN A 95 -1.81 11.99 4.21
N SER A 96 -1.58 10.83 4.80
CA SER A 96 -0.48 9.96 4.36
C SER A 96 -0.70 9.38 2.98
N VAL A 97 -1.96 9.32 2.52
CA VAL A 97 -2.27 8.78 1.20
C VAL A 97 -1.99 9.86 0.15
N THR A 98 -1.04 9.58 -0.72
CA THR A 98 -0.62 10.52 -1.76
C THR A 98 -1.01 10.07 -3.16
N SER A 99 -1.56 8.87 -3.31
CA SER A 99 -1.99 8.40 -4.62
C SER A 99 -3.23 7.53 -4.49
N ILE A 100 -4.13 7.71 -5.43
CA ILE A 100 -5.34 6.89 -5.55
C ILE A 100 -5.36 6.38 -6.98
N GLY A 101 -5.40 5.06 -7.11
CA GLY A 101 -5.26 4.42 -8.40
C GLY A 101 -6.50 4.56 -9.28
N TYR A 102 -6.32 4.15 -10.52
CA TYR A 102 -7.34 4.25 -11.55
C TYR A 102 -8.59 3.49 -11.13
N MET A 103 -9.73 4.17 -11.17
CA MET A 103 -11.04 3.59 -10.85
C MET A 103 -11.10 2.91 -9.49
N ALA A 104 -10.37 3.44 -8.51
CA ALA A 104 -10.30 2.83 -7.18
C ALA A 104 -11.68 2.73 -6.53
N PHE A 105 -12.58 3.66 -6.82
CA PHE A 105 -13.92 3.67 -6.25
C PHE A 105 -15.00 3.62 -7.34
N ARG A 106 -14.73 2.93 -8.43
CA ARG A 106 -15.69 2.83 -9.51
C ARG A 106 -16.94 2.10 -9.03
N TYR A 107 -18.10 2.61 -9.46
CA TYR A 107 -19.41 2.02 -9.14
C TYR A 107 -19.72 1.94 -7.65
N CYS A 108 -19.15 2.85 -6.87
CA CYS A 108 -19.51 2.99 -5.47
C CYS A 108 -20.62 4.04 -5.35
N ILE A 109 -21.83 3.64 -5.67
CA ILE A 109 -22.97 4.57 -5.64
C ILE A 109 -24.14 4.06 -4.82
#